data_b253411924b49a7331f1c784bd2fcb14
#
_entry.id   b253411924b49a7331f1c784bd2fcb14
#
_cell.length_a   1.000
_cell.length_b   1.000
_cell.length_c   1.000
_cell.angle_alpha   90.00
_cell.angle_beta   90.00
_cell.angle_gamma   90.00
#
_symmetry.space_group_name_H-M   'P 1'
#
loop_
_entity.id
_entity.type
_entity.pdbx_description
1 polymer ?
#
loop_
_entity_poly.entity_id
_entity_poly.type
_entity_poly.pdbx_seq_one_letter_code
_entity_poly.pdbx_strand_id
1 'polypeptide(L)'
;MAGIVGYGAYVPRNRITTEEIARQWGKDPATIARGLLLKEKSVPGLDEDTITISVAAARAALDRSGIDPTRIGAVYVGSESHPYAVKPTGTIVAEALGIGPDVHVADFEFACKAGTEAMFVALGLVEAGRVEYALGIGADTSQGAPNDALEYSASAGGAAYVFGKDDLLVDVLETYSCTTDTPDFWRREGEFYPRHGGRFTGEPAYFKHVTMATRAILEKTGLKPADFRFAVFHMPNGKFPQSAGKQLGFTKEQMEVGWVVPMMGNTYSGSSPTGLAAVLDVADPGDLILITSFGSGAGSDSFVLRATDLLPERRGLAPTVWGMLEGPRRYLTYGQYAKVREKIIVNS
;
A
#
# COMPACT_ATOMS: atom_id res chain seq x y z
N MET A 1 14.14 -6.14 20.21
CA MET A 1 13.57 -6.41 18.87
C MET A 1 12.73 -5.20 18.52
N ALA A 2 12.79 -4.69 17.31
CA ALA A 2 11.91 -3.62 16.88
C ALA A 2 10.65 -4.20 16.21
N GLY A 3 9.58 -3.41 16.21
CA GLY A 3 8.32 -3.82 15.62
C GLY A 3 7.41 -2.63 15.36
N ILE A 4 6.15 -2.89 15.05
CA ILE A 4 5.14 -1.88 14.78
C ILE A 4 4.46 -1.50 16.10
N VAL A 5 4.49 -0.20 16.46
CA VAL A 5 3.83 0.36 17.64
C VAL A 5 2.55 1.12 17.29
N GLY A 6 2.34 1.40 16.00
CA GLY A 6 1.13 2.03 15.50
C GLY A 6 0.97 1.82 14.00
N TYR A 7 -0.26 1.73 13.53
CA TYR A 7 -0.59 1.60 12.11
C TYR A 7 -1.84 2.40 11.77
N GLY A 8 -1.95 2.83 10.53
CA GLY A 8 -3.12 3.52 10.05
C GLY A 8 -3.24 3.45 8.54
N ALA A 9 -4.43 3.70 8.03
CA ALA A 9 -4.70 3.75 6.60
C ALA A 9 -5.66 4.90 6.28
N TYR A 10 -5.66 5.30 5.02
CA TYR A 10 -6.65 6.23 4.50
C TYR A 10 -7.12 5.82 3.11
N VAL A 11 -8.42 5.83 2.91
CA VAL A 11 -9.08 5.53 1.63
C VAL A 11 -9.99 6.70 1.27
N PRO A 12 -9.73 7.43 0.17
CA PRO A 12 -10.61 8.49 -0.33
C PRO A 12 -12.05 8.02 -0.46
N ARG A 13 -13.01 8.94 -0.23
CA ARG A 13 -14.46 8.60 -0.28
C ARG A 13 -15.02 8.48 -1.68
N ASN A 14 -14.44 9.17 -2.66
CA ASN A 14 -14.92 9.07 -4.03
C ASN A 14 -14.63 7.68 -4.61
N ARG A 15 -15.55 7.17 -5.41
CA ARG A 15 -15.45 5.89 -6.11
C ARG A 15 -15.86 6.05 -7.56
N ILE A 16 -15.27 5.23 -8.42
CA ILE A 16 -15.78 4.96 -9.75
C ILE A 16 -15.83 3.45 -9.95
N THR A 17 -16.95 2.96 -10.49
CA THR A 17 -17.08 1.52 -10.75
C THR A 17 -16.36 1.12 -12.04
N THR A 18 -15.86 -0.12 -12.09
CA THR A 18 -15.31 -0.68 -13.34
C THR A 18 -16.35 -0.71 -14.45
N GLU A 19 -17.62 -0.85 -14.10
CA GLU A 19 -18.76 -0.78 -15.03
C GLU A 19 -18.88 0.59 -15.70
N GLU A 20 -18.79 1.69 -14.92
CA GLU A 20 -18.85 3.06 -15.45
C GLU A 20 -17.72 3.33 -16.45
N ILE A 21 -16.49 2.91 -16.11
CA ILE A 21 -15.33 3.04 -17.02
C ILE A 21 -15.54 2.18 -18.29
N ALA A 22 -16.00 0.93 -18.13
CA ALA A 22 -16.22 0.04 -19.27
C ALA A 22 -17.27 0.57 -20.24
N ARG A 23 -18.39 1.13 -19.73
CA ARG A 23 -19.42 1.76 -20.55
C ARG A 23 -18.88 2.94 -21.35
N GLN A 24 -18.03 3.77 -20.74
CA GLN A 24 -17.40 4.90 -21.43
C GLN A 24 -16.65 4.46 -22.70
N TRP A 25 -15.98 3.32 -22.63
CA TRP A 25 -15.14 2.78 -23.71
C TRP A 25 -15.83 1.73 -24.57
N GLY A 26 -17.15 1.53 -24.41
CA GLY A 26 -17.91 0.54 -25.17
C GLY A 26 -17.45 -0.90 -24.94
N LYS A 27 -16.87 -1.18 -23.76
CA LYS A 27 -16.43 -2.54 -23.36
C LYS A 27 -17.51 -3.23 -22.53
N ASP A 28 -17.57 -4.57 -22.58
CA ASP A 28 -18.48 -5.34 -21.75
C ASP A 28 -18.06 -5.26 -20.25
N PRO A 29 -18.86 -4.64 -19.36
CA PRO A 29 -18.53 -4.50 -17.96
C PRO A 29 -18.29 -5.84 -17.24
N ALA A 30 -19.10 -6.85 -17.57
CA ALA A 30 -18.99 -8.15 -16.93
C ALA A 30 -17.66 -8.87 -17.27
N THR A 31 -17.19 -8.71 -18.49
CA THR A 31 -15.90 -9.25 -18.93
C THR A 31 -14.75 -8.55 -18.20
N ILE A 32 -14.78 -7.22 -18.06
CA ILE A 32 -13.78 -6.45 -17.32
C ILE A 32 -13.76 -6.87 -15.85
N ALA A 33 -14.93 -6.84 -15.18
CA ALA A 33 -15.04 -7.18 -13.76
C ALA A 33 -14.52 -8.60 -13.47
N ARG A 34 -14.91 -9.61 -14.29
CA ARG A 34 -14.40 -10.98 -14.17
C ARG A 34 -12.92 -11.08 -14.53
N GLY A 35 -12.47 -10.27 -15.49
CA GLY A 35 -11.09 -10.24 -15.97
C GLY A 35 -10.11 -9.76 -14.90
N LEU A 36 -10.49 -8.74 -14.13
CA LEU A 36 -9.63 -8.08 -13.15
C LEU A 36 -10.00 -8.41 -11.70
N LEU A 37 -11.18 -8.98 -11.43
CA LEU A 37 -11.78 -9.15 -10.10
C LEU A 37 -11.82 -7.82 -9.34
N LEU A 38 -12.30 -6.77 -10.03
CA LEU A 38 -12.49 -5.42 -9.49
C LEU A 38 -13.95 -5.03 -9.63
N LYS A 39 -14.50 -4.37 -8.61
CA LYS A 39 -15.83 -3.77 -8.61
C LYS A 39 -15.75 -2.26 -8.80
N GLU A 40 -14.93 -1.64 -8.02
CA GLU A 40 -14.74 -0.19 -7.97
C GLU A 40 -13.32 0.15 -7.56
N LYS A 41 -12.95 1.41 -7.70
CA LYS A 41 -11.70 1.95 -7.20
C LYS A 41 -11.91 3.28 -6.50
N SER A 42 -11.05 3.60 -5.56
CA SER A 42 -11.00 4.89 -4.90
C SER A 42 -10.43 5.97 -5.85
N VAL A 43 -10.97 7.16 -5.74
CA VAL A 43 -10.56 8.33 -6.52
C VAL A 43 -10.31 9.48 -5.54
N PRO A 44 -9.16 10.14 -5.55
CA PRO A 44 -8.91 11.26 -4.64
C PRO A 44 -9.86 12.43 -4.95
N GLY A 45 -10.18 13.23 -3.94
CA GLY A 45 -10.85 14.52 -4.12
C GLY A 45 -9.93 15.55 -4.77
N LEU A 46 -10.46 16.74 -5.06
CA LEU A 46 -9.64 17.85 -5.58
C LEU A 46 -8.64 18.38 -4.54
N ASP A 47 -8.91 18.13 -3.29
CA ASP A 47 -8.12 18.49 -2.11
C ASP A 47 -7.30 17.32 -1.54
N GLU A 48 -7.27 16.19 -2.26
CA GLU A 48 -6.55 14.99 -1.84
C GLU A 48 -5.41 14.65 -2.82
N ASP A 49 -4.22 14.49 -2.29
CA ASP A 49 -3.02 14.04 -2.98
C ASP A 49 -2.24 13.02 -2.11
N THR A 50 -1.08 12.60 -2.56
CA THR A 50 -0.22 11.68 -1.80
C THR A 50 0.18 12.24 -0.43
N ILE A 51 0.36 13.58 -0.30
CA ILE A 51 0.70 14.21 0.98
C ILE A 51 -0.46 14.09 1.95
N THR A 52 -1.66 14.51 1.55
CA THR A 52 -2.85 14.53 2.41
C THR A 52 -3.27 13.13 2.83
N ILE A 53 -3.16 12.15 1.92
CA ILE A 53 -3.37 10.72 2.20
C ILE A 53 -2.35 10.23 3.24
N SER A 54 -1.07 10.57 3.06
CA SER A 54 0.00 10.21 3.99
C SER A 54 -0.23 10.79 5.39
N VAL A 55 -0.62 12.06 5.48
CA VAL A 55 -0.94 12.72 6.76
C VAL A 55 -2.12 12.03 7.45
N ALA A 56 -3.19 11.71 6.71
CA ALA A 56 -4.37 11.06 7.28
C ALA A 56 -4.05 9.65 7.80
N ALA A 57 -3.31 8.84 7.01
CA ALA A 57 -2.88 7.52 7.42
C ALA A 57 -1.93 7.56 8.62
N ALA A 58 -0.98 8.50 8.63
CA ALA A 58 -0.03 8.65 9.72
C ALA A 58 -0.68 9.13 11.02
N ARG A 59 -1.69 10.03 10.96
CA ARG A 59 -2.48 10.39 12.16
C ARG A 59 -3.15 9.18 12.78
N ALA A 60 -3.79 8.34 11.98
CA ALA A 60 -4.40 7.10 12.45
C ALA A 60 -3.36 6.14 13.06
N ALA A 61 -2.12 6.12 12.54
CA ALA A 61 -1.03 5.34 13.11
C ALA A 61 -0.56 5.91 14.46
N LEU A 62 -0.47 7.25 14.58
CA LEU A 62 -0.15 7.93 15.82
C LEU A 62 -1.23 7.74 16.90
N ASP A 63 -2.51 7.84 16.53
CA ASP A 63 -3.64 7.60 17.44
C ASP A 63 -3.57 6.20 18.05
N ARG A 64 -3.24 5.18 17.25
CA ARG A 64 -3.07 3.80 17.75
C ARG A 64 -1.80 3.60 18.56
N SER A 65 -0.71 4.30 18.23
CA SER A 65 0.55 4.17 18.97
C SER A 65 0.47 4.86 20.34
N GLY A 66 -0.24 5.97 20.42
CA GLY A 66 -0.30 6.82 21.63
C GLY A 66 1.01 7.54 21.93
N ILE A 67 1.99 7.57 21.01
CA ILE A 67 3.26 8.26 21.20
C ILE A 67 3.13 9.76 20.89
N ASP A 68 3.96 10.56 21.53
CA ASP A 68 4.12 11.98 21.19
C ASP A 68 4.83 12.08 19.83
N PRO A 69 4.26 12.79 18.83
CA PRO A 69 4.87 12.96 17.52
C PRO A 69 6.30 13.54 17.57
N THR A 70 6.63 14.33 18.57
CA THR A 70 7.99 14.92 18.73
C THR A 70 9.07 13.88 19.01
N ARG A 71 8.70 12.64 19.36
CA ARG A 71 9.63 11.50 19.55
C ARG A 71 9.99 10.77 18.26
N ILE A 72 9.33 11.11 17.13
CA ILE A 72 9.64 10.51 15.83
C ILE A 72 10.92 11.13 15.29
N GLY A 73 11.97 10.32 15.15
CA GLY A 73 13.27 10.74 14.64
C GLY A 73 13.47 10.48 13.13
N ALA A 74 12.52 9.79 12.45
CA ALA A 74 12.58 9.58 11.00
C ALA A 74 11.20 9.45 10.35
N VAL A 75 11.04 10.05 9.16
CA VAL A 75 9.83 9.96 8.33
C VAL A 75 10.21 9.60 6.91
N TYR A 76 9.68 8.50 6.40
CA TYR A 76 9.89 8.02 5.04
C TYR A 76 8.57 7.84 4.32
N VAL A 77 8.47 8.38 3.10
CA VAL A 77 7.30 8.25 2.24
C VAL A 77 7.70 7.55 0.95
N GLY A 78 7.12 6.39 0.72
CA GLY A 78 7.24 5.65 -0.53
C GLY A 78 6.04 5.94 -1.44
N SER A 79 6.30 6.41 -2.65
CA SER A 79 5.27 6.73 -3.64
C SER A 79 5.84 6.75 -5.05
N GLU A 80 5.01 6.56 -6.05
CA GLU A 80 5.34 6.86 -7.46
C GLU A 80 4.51 8.04 -8.01
N SER A 81 3.81 8.76 -7.11
CA SER A 81 2.97 9.93 -7.42
C SER A 81 3.19 11.08 -6.42
N HIS A 82 4.45 11.34 -6.06
CA HIS A 82 4.80 12.52 -5.27
C HIS A 82 4.33 13.79 -5.98
N PRO A 83 3.68 14.75 -5.26
CA PRO A 83 3.16 15.97 -5.91
C PRO A 83 4.25 16.89 -6.47
N TYR A 84 5.45 16.82 -5.91
CA TYR A 84 6.58 17.64 -6.31
C TYR A 84 7.75 16.79 -6.78
N ALA A 85 8.40 17.20 -7.86
CA ALA A 85 9.57 16.51 -8.39
C ALA A 85 10.84 16.73 -7.52
N VAL A 86 10.88 17.82 -6.73
CA VAL A 86 12.08 18.21 -5.94
C VAL A 86 11.80 18.33 -4.45
N LYS A 87 10.65 18.89 -4.04
CA LYS A 87 10.31 19.08 -2.63
C LYS A 87 9.85 17.74 -2.01
N PRO A 88 10.48 17.25 -0.91
CA PRO A 88 10.08 16.00 -0.28
C PRO A 88 8.65 16.05 0.29
N THR A 89 7.88 15.01 0.03
CA THR A 89 6.55 14.78 0.62
C THR A 89 6.65 14.67 2.14
N GLY A 90 7.62 13.91 2.63
CA GLY A 90 7.81 13.65 4.06
C GLY A 90 8.04 14.91 4.91
N THR A 91 8.58 16.00 4.34
CA THR A 91 8.76 17.25 5.10
C THR A 91 7.42 17.92 5.45
N ILE A 92 6.47 17.88 4.50
CA ILE A 92 5.12 18.41 4.72
C ILE A 92 4.34 17.51 5.68
N VAL A 93 4.51 16.19 5.56
CA VAL A 93 3.91 15.22 6.47
C VAL A 93 4.41 15.46 7.91
N ALA A 94 5.73 15.61 8.10
CA ALA A 94 6.31 15.86 9.42
C ALA A 94 5.76 17.15 10.06
N GLU A 95 5.70 18.24 9.30
CA GLU A 95 5.14 19.53 9.77
C GLU A 95 3.65 19.38 10.14
N ALA A 96 2.85 18.76 9.28
CA ALA A 96 1.41 18.58 9.50
C ALA A 96 1.07 17.69 10.71
N LEU A 97 2.00 16.84 11.12
CA LEU A 97 1.86 15.94 12.28
C LEU A 97 2.44 16.53 13.57
N GLY A 98 3.12 17.69 13.51
CA GLY A 98 3.79 18.28 14.65
C GLY A 98 5.09 17.55 15.04
N ILE A 99 5.70 16.84 14.13
CA ILE A 99 7.03 16.24 14.30
C ILE A 99 8.06 17.37 14.26
N GLY A 100 8.90 17.40 15.26
CA GLY A 100 9.89 18.49 15.42
C GLY A 100 10.96 18.51 14.32
N PRO A 101 11.84 19.55 14.28
CA PRO A 101 12.85 19.70 13.24
C PRO A 101 14.00 18.68 13.35
N ASP A 102 14.18 18.02 14.48
CA ASP A 102 15.21 17.00 14.68
C ASP A 102 14.76 15.63 14.13
N VAL A 103 14.47 15.61 12.83
CA VAL A 103 13.93 14.44 12.12
C VAL A 103 14.66 14.20 10.80
N HIS A 104 15.00 12.95 10.52
CA HIS A 104 15.50 12.53 9.20
C HIS A 104 14.33 12.27 8.27
N VAL A 105 14.33 12.86 7.08
CA VAL A 105 13.23 12.73 6.11
C VAL A 105 13.78 12.34 4.74
N ALA A 106 13.13 11.36 4.09
CA ALA A 106 13.37 11.06 2.67
C ALA A 106 12.09 10.50 2.02
N ASP A 107 11.97 10.76 0.72
CA ASP A 107 10.99 10.10 -0.13
C ASP A 107 11.67 8.96 -0.91
N PHE A 108 10.94 7.86 -1.12
CA PHE A 108 11.41 6.70 -1.89
C PHE A 108 10.58 6.51 -3.15
N GLU A 109 11.27 6.20 -4.24
CA GLU A 109 10.69 5.78 -5.51
C GLU A 109 11.16 4.35 -5.82
N PHE A 110 10.27 3.39 -5.73
CA PHE A 110 10.45 2.01 -6.18
C PHE A 110 9.13 1.43 -6.67
N ALA A 111 8.46 2.15 -7.55
CA ALA A 111 7.14 1.77 -8.02
C ALA A 111 6.24 1.32 -6.84
N CYS A 112 5.45 0.25 -7.02
CA CYS A 112 4.52 -0.23 -5.99
C CYS A 112 5.20 -0.80 -4.71
N LYS A 113 6.52 -1.02 -4.71
CA LYS A 113 7.29 -1.49 -3.55
C LYS A 113 7.74 -0.34 -2.62
N ALA A 114 7.69 0.92 -3.09
CA ALA A 114 8.23 2.06 -2.36
C ALA A 114 7.69 2.19 -0.91
N GLY A 115 6.43 1.79 -0.66
CA GLY A 115 5.86 1.81 0.68
C GLY A 115 6.50 0.80 1.63
N THR A 116 6.77 -0.42 1.18
CA THR A 116 7.48 -1.42 2.00
C THR A 116 8.96 -1.12 2.11
N GLU A 117 9.57 -0.45 1.13
CA GLU A 117 10.93 0.10 1.25
C GLU A 117 11.01 1.13 2.38
N ALA A 118 10.03 2.07 2.45
CA ALA A 118 9.92 3.03 3.53
C ALA A 118 9.79 2.34 4.92
N MET A 119 8.98 1.27 4.99
CA MET A 119 8.83 0.45 6.19
C MET A 119 10.15 -0.25 6.56
N PHE A 120 10.86 -0.82 5.59
CA PHE A 120 12.10 -1.55 5.79
C PHE A 120 13.21 -0.64 6.36
N VAL A 121 13.36 0.56 5.78
CA VAL A 121 14.37 1.54 6.24
C VAL A 121 14.00 2.12 7.61
N ALA A 122 12.72 2.43 7.85
CA ALA A 122 12.23 2.90 9.14
C ALA A 122 12.52 1.89 10.26
N LEU A 123 12.20 0.61 10.03
CA LEU A 123 12.53 -0.49 10.95
C LEU A 123 14.03 -0.56 11.22
N GLY A 124 14.85 -0.53 10.17
CA GLY A 124 16.31 -0.63 10.28
C GLY A 124 16.95 0.47 11.13
N LEU A 125 16.46 1.71 11.04
CA LEU A 125 16.95 2.81 11.89
C LEU A 125 16.59 2.63 13.36
N VAL A 126 15.39 2.14 13.66
CA VAL A 126 14.96 1.82 15.03
C VAL A 126 15.78 0.65 15.57
N GLU A 127 15.99 -0.42 14.80
CA GLU A 127 16.82 -1.56 15.22
C GLU A 127 18.25 -1.15 15.53
N ALA A 128 18.85 -0.31 14.67
CA ALA A 128 20.19 0.23 14.86
C ALA A 128 20.27 1.25 16.04
N GLY A 129 19.15 1.60 16.66
CA GLY A 129 19.12 2.58 17.75
C GLY A 129 19.49 4.01 17.33
N ARG A 130 19.31 4.34 16.04
CA ARG A 130 19.58 5.70 15.53
C ARG A 130 18.46 6.67 15.84
N VAL A 131 17.24 6.17 15.94
CA VAL A 131 16.05 6.90 16.33
C VAL A 131 15.22 6.03 17.27
N GLU A 132 14.41 6.66 18.10
CA GLU A 132 13.50 5.98 19.01
C GLU A 132 12.30 5.42 18.26
N TYR A 133 11.67 6.27 17.46
CA TYR A 133 10.56 5.90 16.58
C TYR A 133 10.83 6.38 15.16
N ALA A 134 10.33 5.63 14.20
CA ALA A 134 10.37 5.98 12.79
C ALA A 134 9.02 5.71 12.13
N LEU A 135 8.64 6.56 11.18
CA LEU A 135 7.40 6.48 10.42
C LEU A 135 7.71 6.05 8.98
N GLY A 136 7.14 4.92 8.56
CA GLY A 136 7.17 4.42 7.19
C GLY A 136 5.79 4.48 6.56
N ILE A 137 5.66 5.13 5.41
CA ILE A 137 4.39 5.40 4.73
C ILE A 137 4.44 4.89 3.30
N GLY A 138 3.37 4.23 2.84
CA GLY A 138 3.13 3.93 1.43
C GLY A 138 1.81 4.55 0.99
N ALA A 139 1.84 5.48 0.04
CA ALA A 139 0.63 6.16 -0.43
C ALA A 139 0.78 6.60 -1.89
N ASP A 140 -0.29 6.47 -2.66
CA ASP A 140 -0.34 6.91 -4.05
C ASP A 140 -1.69 7.50 -4.45
N THR A 141 -1.65 8.34 -5.49
CA THR A 141 -2.79 8.83 -6.25
C THR A 141 -2.60 8.54 -7.73
N SER A 142 -2.04 7.39 -8.06
CA SER A 142 -1.71 6.99 -9.42
C SER A 142 -2.92 6.88 -10.34
N GLN A 143 -2.67 7.01 -11.64
CA GLN A 143 -3.71 6.90 -12.66
C GLN A 143 -3.21 6.20 -13.93
N GLY A 144 -4.12 5.47 -14.58
CA GLY A 144 -3.89 4.91 -15.92
C GLY A 144 -4.35 5.88 -17.01
N ALA A 145 -3.78 5.75 -18.20
CA ALA A 145 -4.24 6.51 -19.37
C ALA A 145 -5.70 6.17 -19.71
N PRO A 146 -6.47 7.11 -20.30
CA PRO A 146 -7.81 6.83 -20.78
C PRO A 146 -7.84 5.63 -21.73
N ASN A 147 -8.78 4.71 -21.52
CA ASN A 147 -8.93 3.45 -22.27
C ASN A 147 -7.79 2.42 -22.10
N ASP A 148 -6.83 2.65 -21.23
CA ASP A 148 -5.80 1.69 -20.89
C ASP A 148 -6.30 0.67 -19.84
N ALA A 149 -5.67 -0.49 -19.76
CA ALA A 149 -6.00 -1.51 -18.76
C ALA A 149 -5.78 -1.02 -17.32
N LEU A 150 -4.76 -0.17 -17.11
CA LEU A 150 -4.46 0.43 -15.79
C LEU A 150 -5.54 1.41 -15.33
N GLU A 151 -6.32 2.00 -16.24
CA GLU A 151 -7.38 2.92 -15.86
C GLU A 151 -8.43 2.26 -14.95
N TYR A 152 -8.65 0.97 -15.10
CA TYR A 152 -9.61 0.22 -14.28
C TYR A 152 -9.12 -0.03 -12.86
N SER A 153 -7.81 -0.14 -12.67
CA SER A 153 -7.23 -0.53 -11.37
C SER A 153 -6.51 0.60 -10.64
N ALA A 154 -5.82 1.50 -11.35
CA ALA A 154 -5.05 2.58 -10.73
C ALA A 154 -5.94 3.49 -9.86
N SER A 155 -5.60 3.61 -8.58
CA SER A 155 -6.45 4.23 -7.56
C SER A 155 -5.64 5.06 -6.56
N ALA A 156 -6.30 5.60 -5.54
CA ALA A 156 -5.70 6.42 -4.51
C ALA A 156 -5.94 5.83 -3.12
N GLY A 157 -4.95 5.97 -2.24
CA GLY A 157 -4.99 5.56 -0.84
C GLY A 157 -3.63 5.17 -0.33
N GLY A 158 -3.53 4.87 0.95
CA GLY A 158 -2.27 4.49 1.56
C GLY A 158 -2.39 4.04 3.00
N ALA A 159 -1.25 3.62 3.55
CA ALA A 159 -1.12 3.24 4.95
C ALA A 159 0.23 3.71 5.51
N ALA A 160 0.28 3.86 6.82
CA ALA A 160 1.43 4.32 7.59
C ALA A 160 1.67 3.41 8.80
N TYR A 161 2.94 3.24 9.14
CA TYR A 161 3.39 2.40 10.25
C TYR A 161 4.43 3.14 11.08
N VAL A 162 4.20 3.19 12.38
CA VAL A 162 5.19 3.67 13.35
C VAL A 162 5.94 2.47 13.88
N PHE A 163 7.26 2.52 13.76
CA PHE A 163 8.18 1.50 14.28
C PHE A 163 8.81 1.98 15.58
N GLY A 164 9.00 1.07 16.54
CA GLY A 164 9.59 1.31 17.85
C GLY A 164 10.09 0.01 18.47
N LYS A 165 10.50 0.06 19.77
CA LYS A 165 10.96 -1.11 20.52
C LYS A 165 10.09 -1.46 21.71
N ASP A 166 9.28 -0.51 22.18
CA ASP A 166 8.40 -0.66 23.33
C ASP A 166 6.93 -0.61 22.87
N ASP A 167 6.04 -1.20 23.61
CA ASP A 167 4.59 -1.25 23.37
C ASP A 167 4.23 -1.72 21.94
N LEU A 168 4.88 -2.81 21.52
CA LEU A 168 4.68 -3.37 20.20
C LEU A 168 3.26 -3.90 20.01
N LEU A 169 2.58 -3.44 18.97
CA LEU A 169 1.33 -4.04 18.49
C LEU A 169 1.62 -5.28 17.63
N VAL A 170 2.79 -5.27 16.97
CA VAL A 170 3.21 -6.35 16.08
C VAL A 170 4.73 -6.50 16.16
N ASP A 171 5.19 -7.71 16.46
CA ASP A 171 6.60 -8.09 16.33
C ASP A 171 6.96 -8.21 14.85
N VAL A 172 8.11 -7.67 14.44
CA VAL A 172 8.73 -8.00 13.14
C VAL A 172 9.73 -9.12 13.39
N LEU A 173 9.39 -10.33 12.95
CA LEU A 173 10.21 -11.52 13.22
C LEU A 173 11.35 -11.66 12.22
N GLU A 174 11.09 -11.35 10.95
CA GLU A 174 12.06 -11.45 9.88
C GLU A 174 11.67 -10.60 8.67
N THR A 175 12.68 -10.19 7.90
CA THR A 175 12.51 -9.46 6.65
C THR A 175 13.40 -10.03 5.56
N TYR A 176 12.96 -9.87 4.30
CA TYR A 176 13.74 -10.23 3.12
C TYR A 176 13.43 -9.24 1.99
N SER A 177 14.46 -8.83 1.26
CA SER A 177 14.32 -7.98 0.08
C SER A 177 15.10 -8.54 -1.09
N CYS A 178 14.53 -8.45 -2.30
CA CYS A 178 15.23 -8.79 -3.53
C CYS A 178 14.97 -7.75 -4.62
N THR A 179 15.98 -7.54 -5.45
CA THR A 179 15.93 -6.57 -6.54
C THR A 179 16.60 -7.14 -7.79
N THR A 180 15.99 -6.93 -8.94
CA THR A 180 16.57 -7.16 -10.26
C THR A 180 16.20 -5.95 -11.15
N ASP A 181 16.64 -5.96 -12.40
CA ASP A 181 16.18 -4.98 -13.40
C ASP A 181 15.20 -5.65 -14.37
N THR A 182 14.00 -5.06 -14.53
CA THR A 182 13.00 -5.49 -15.53
C THR A 182 12.34 -4.28 -16.19
N PRO A 183 12.22 -4.26 -17.53
CA PRO A 183 11.57 -3.17 -18.28
C PRO A 183 10.06 -3.39 -18.40
N ASP A 184 9.38 -3.64 -17.27
CA ASP A 184 7.98 -4.06 -17.27
C ASP A 184 6.99 -2.89 -17.07
N PHE A 185 7.42 -1.82 -16.36
CA PHE A 185 6.59 -0.68 -16.05
C PHE A 185 7.48 0.53 -15.75
N TRP A 186 7.15 1.69 -16.31
CA TRP A 186 7.92 2.94 -16.11
C TRP A 186 7.09 4.17 -16.46
N ARG A 187 7.47 5.31 -15.92
CA ARG A 187 6.99 6.63 -16.30
C ARG A 187 8.18 7.60 -16.34
N ARG A 188 8.43 8.20 -17.50
CA ARG A 188 9.47 9.23 -17.62
C ARG A 188 8.97 10.57 -17.10
N GLU A 189 9.89 11.43 -16.71
CA GLU A 189 9.58 12.81 -16.36
C GLU A 189 8.82 13.50 -17.50
N GLY A 190 7.79 14.29 -17.14
CA GLY A 190 6.92 14.96 -18.11
C GLY A 190 5.83 14.08 -18.73
N GLU A 191 5.80 12.76 -18.46
CA GLU A 191 4.70 11.89 -18.87
C GLU A 191 3.61 11.85 -17.77
N PHE A 192 2.34 12.02 -18.18
CA PHE A 192 1.20 11.96 -17.25
C PHE A 192 0.86 10.54 -16.81
N TYR A 193 1.12 9.56 -17.67
CA TYR A 193 0.70 8.18 -17.45
C TYR A 193 1.87 7.23 -17.57
N PRO A 194 1.88 6.16 -16.72
CA PRO A 194 2.87 5.11 -16.86
C PRO A 194 2.66 4.31 -18.14
N ARG A 195 3.74 3.71 -18.62
CA ARG A 195 3.77 2.70 -19.68
C ARG A 195 4.08 1.35 -19.08
N HIS A 196 3.58 0.29 -19.69
CA HIS A 196 3.82 -1.06 -19.22
C HIS A 196 4.11 -2.04 -20.36
N GLY A 197 4.85 -3.10 -20.05
CA GLY A 197 5.23 -4.17 -20.98
C GLY A 197 4.12 -5.19 -21.26
N GLY A 198 2.85 -4.86 -21.08
CA GLY A 198 1.73 -5.75 -21.32
C GLY A 198 1.80 -7.00 -20.42
N ARG A 199 1.78 -8.19 -21.01
CA ARG A 199 1.82 -9.45 -20.25
C ARG A 199 3.08 -9.63 -19.42
N PHE A 200 4.20 -9.05 -19.83
CA PHE A 200 5.47 -9.15 -19.14
C PHE A 200 5.43 -8.58 -17.71
N THR A 201 4.59 -7.58 -17.46
CA THR A 201 4.39 -6.99 -16.13
C THR A 201 3.85 -8.02 -15.10
N GLY A 202 3.02 -8.96 -15.56
CA GLY A 202 2.54 -10.06 -14.73
C GLY A 202 3.47 -11.27 -14.79
N GLU A 203 3.67 -11.80 -15.98
CA GLU A 203 4.48 -12.98 -16.25
C GLU A 203 5.61 -12.61 -17.21
N PRO A 204 6.90 -12.61 -16.77
CA PRO A 204 7.37 -13.14 -15.48
C PRO A 204 7.47 -12.13 -14.34
N ALA A 205 7.37 -10.80 -14.54
CA ALA A 205 7.84 -9.82 -13.57
C ALA A 205 7.21 -9.97 -12.17
N TYR A 206 5.90 -9.83 -12.06
CA TYR A 206 5.20 -9.95 -10.76
C TYR A 206 5.38 -11.32 -10.13
N PHE A 207 5.04 -12.39 -10.84
CA PHE A 207 5.03 -13.74 -10.26
C PHE A 207 6.43 -14.21 -9.87
N LYS A 208 7.45 -13.90 -10.67
CA LYS A 208 8.85 -14.23 -10.37
C LYS A 208 9.29 -13.60 -9.04
N HIS A 209 9.08 -12.30 -8.86
CA HIS A 209 9.61 -11.57 -7.70
C HIS A 209 8.83 -11.86 -6.43
N VAL A 210 7.49 -11.89 -6.49
CA VAL A 210 6.65 -12.27 -5.33
C VAL A 210 6.98 -13.70 -4.88
N THR A 211 7.12 -14.64 -5.83
CA THR A 211 7.46 -16.03 -5.51
C THR A 211 8.87 -16.13 -4.92
N MET A 212 9.84 -15.42 -5.49
CA MET A 212 11.24 -15.41 -5.02
C MET A 212 11.33 -14.88 -3.60
N ALA A 213 10.76 -13.72 -3.32
CA ALA A 213 10.82 -13.12 -1.99
C ALA A 213 10.08 -13.96 -0.93
N THR A 214 8.88 -14.47 -1.27
CA THR A 214 8.11 -15.30 -0.34
C THR A 214 8.85 -16.60 -0.03
N ARG A 215 9.38 -17.30 -1.03
CA ARG A 215 10.13 -18.56 -0.79
C ARG A 215 11.37 -18.32 0.05
N ALA A 216 12.12 -17.25 -0.23
CA ALA A 216 13.33 -16.92 0.50
C ALA A 216 13.06 -16.64 1.99
N ILE A 217 12.01 -15.90 2.31
CA ILE A 217 11.68 -15.61 3.71
C ILE A 217 11.13 -16.85 4.43
N LEU A 218 10.36 -17.70 3.75
CA LEU A 218 9.91 -18.98 4.30
C LEU A 218 11.09 -19.92 4.58
N GLU A 219 12.05 -20.01 3.67
CA GLU A 219 13.28 -20.78 3.87
C GLU A 219 14.11 -20.24 5.03
N LYS A 220 14.28 -18.89 5.09
CA LYS A 220 15.05 -18.21 6.15
C LYS A 220 14.45 -18.44 7.55
N THR A 221 13.13 -18.49 7.66
CA THR A 221 12.41 -18.67 8.92
C THR A 221 12.12 -20.12 9.26
N GLY A 222 12.17 -21.02 8.29
CA GLY A 222 11.72 -22.41 8.44
C GLY A 222 10.20 -22.56 8.48
N LEU A 223 9.44 -21.48 8.32
CA LEU A 223 7.98 -21.48 8.35
C LEU A 223 7.38 -22.00 7.05
N LYS A 224 6.17 -22.54 7.14
CA LYS A 224 5.38 -23.04 6.01
C LYS A 224 4.13 -22.17 5.83
N PRO A 225 3.52 -22.11 4.63
CA PRO A 225 2.29 -21.36 4.41
C PRO A 225 1.17 -21.69 5.41
N ALA A 226 1.09 -22.92 5.87
CA ALA A 226 0.07 -23.36 6.86
C ALA A 226 0.27 -22.77 8.28
N ASP A 227 1.45 -22.25 8.60
CA ASP A 227 1.75 -21.66 9.90
C ASP A 227 1.17 -20.23 10.02
N PHE A 228 0.88 -19.59 8.88
CA PHE A 228 0.35 -18.24 8.84
C PHE A 228 -1.17 -18.22 8.96
N ARG A 229 -1.69 -17.33 9.78
CA ARG A 229 -3.11 -17.01 9.82
C ARG A 229 -3.52 -16.13 8.66
N PHE A 230 -2.66 -15.19 8.25
CA PHE A 230 -2.92 -14.24 7.17
C PHE A 230 -1.73 -14.12 6.23
N ALA A 231 -2.03 -13.86 4.95
CA ALA A 231 -1.04 -13.55 3.93
C ALA A 231 -1.53 -12.40 3.04
N VAL A 232 -0.67 -11.40 2.87
CA VAL A 232 -0.92 -10.23 2.02
C VAL A 232 0.10 -10.20 0.90
N PHE A 233 -0.37 -10.18 -0.34
CA PHE A 233 0.47 -9.99 -1.53
C PHE A 233 0.12 -8.67 -2.20
N HIS A 234 1.07 -8.06 -2.89
CA HIS A 234 0.79 -6.88 -3.71
C HIS A 234 -0.36 -7.12 -4.69
N MET A 235 -1.22 -6.12 -4.86
CA MET A 235 -2.51 -6.25 -5.54
C MET A 235 -2.63 -5.33 -6.78
N PRO A 236 -1.98 -5.66 -7.93
CA PRO A 236 -2.17 -4.90 -9.18
C PRO A 236 -3.60 -4.99 -9.70
N ASN A 237 -4.26 -6.08 -9.41
CA ASN A 237 -5.67 -6.40 -9.63
C ASN A 237 -6.08 -7.53 -8.67
N GLY A 238 -7.33 -7.96 -8.70
CA GLY A 238 -7.81 -9.01 -7.79
C GLY A 238 -7.31 -10.42 -8.09
N LYS A 239 -6.85 -10.70 -9.32
CA LYS A 239 -6.40 -12.05 -9.72
C LYS A 239 -4.97 -12.37 -9.30
N PHE A 240 -4.06 -11.40 -9.42
CA PHE A 240 -2.63 -11.65 -9.24
C PHE A 240 -2.30 -12.16 -7.84
N PRO A 241 -2.74 -11.51 -6.74
CA PRO A 241 -2.44 -11.98 -5.39
C PRO A 241 -3.03 -13.36 -5.12
N GLN A 242 -4.25 -13.65 -5.60
CA GLN A 242 -4.86 -14.97 -5.44
C GLN A 242 -4.09 -16.06 -6.18
N SER A 243 -3.62 -15.77 -7.39
CA SER A 243 -2.83 -16.73 -8.18
C SER A 243 -1.45 -16.96 -7.55
N ALA A 244 -0.78 -15.92 -7.10
CA ALA A 244 0.51 -16.02 -6.42
C ALA A 244 0.40 -16.80 -5.10
N GLY A 245 -0.58 -16.46 -4.25
CA GLY A 245 -0.81 -17.16 -3.00
C GLY A 245 -1.11 -18.64 -3.20
N LYS A 246 -1.98 -18.98 -4.14
CA LYS A 246 -2.26 -20.39 -4.49
C LYS A 246 -1.00 -21.13 -4.97
N GLN A 247 -0.18 -20.51 -5.80
CA GLN A 247 1.08 -21.09 -6.29
C GLN A 247 2.08 -21.32 -5.15
N LEU A 248 2.03 -20.49 -4.12
CA LEU A 248 2.90 -20.55 -2.94
C LEU A 248 2.35 -21.46 -1.83
N GLY A 249 1.13 -22.01 -1.98
CA GLY A 249 0.50 -22.91 -1.02
C GLY A 249 -0.37 -22.22 0.04
N PHE A 250 -0.68 -20.93 -0.12
CA PHE A 250 -1.64 -20.23 0.72
C PHE A 250 -3.08 -20.46 0.29
N THR A 251 -4.00 -20.52 1.23
CA THR A 251 -5.42 -20.66 0.97
C THR A 251 -6.09 -19.31 0.70
N LYS A 252 -7.29 -19.34 0.17
CA LYS A 252 -8.07 -18.12 -0.08
C LYS A 252 -8.43 -17.43 1.25
N GLU A 253 -8.76 -18.18 2.25
CA GLU A 253 -9.16 -17.70 3.59
C GLU A 253 -8.03 -16.92 4.27
N GLN A 254 -6.77 -17.35 4.08
CA GLN A 254 -5.60 -16.63 4.60
C GLN A 254 -5.41 -15.26 3.94
N MET A 255 -5.88 -15.09 2.71
CA MET A 255 -5.69 -13.85 1.93
C MET A 255 -6.92 -12.92 1.97
N GLU A 256 -8.10 -13.41 2.32
CA GLU A 256 -9.38 -12.73 2.13
C GLU A 256 -9.44 -11.36 2.81
N VAL A 257 -8.99 -11.25 4.05
CA VAL A 257 -9.06 -10.02 4.84
C VAL A 257 -8.21 -8.90 4.23
N GLY A 258 -6.98 -9.24 3.81
CA GLY A 258 -6.05 -8.29 3.17
C GLY A 258 -6.34 -8.01 1.69
N TRP A 259 -7.29 -8.72 1.08
CA TRP A 259 -7.64 -8.61 -0.33
C TRP A 259 -8.62 -7.46 -0.60
N VAL A 260 -8.16 -6.23 -0.36
CA VAL A 260 -8.98 -5.00 -0.43
C VAL A 260 -9.15 -4.46 -1.85
N VAL A 261 -8.34 -4.91 -2.80
CA VAL A 261 -8.29 -4.39 -4.17
C VAL A 261 -9.62 -4.43 -4.94
N PRO A 262 -10.56 -5.37 -4.73
CA PRO A 262 -11.84 -5.36 -5.43
C PRO A 262 -12.70 -4.12 -5.16
N MET A 263 -12.53 -3.50 -4.00
CA MET A 263 -13.30 -2.34 -3.53
C MET A 263 -12.48 -1.04 -3.50
N MET A 264 -11.16 -1.15 -3.59
CA MET A 264 -10.26 -0.01 -3.48
C MET A 264 -9.53 0.32 -4.78
N GLY A 265 -9.25 -0.71 -5.60
CA GLY A 265 -8.30 -0.62 -6.70
C GLY A 265 -6.85 -0.80 -6.22
N ASN A 266 -5.91 -0.67 -7.15
CA ASN A 266 -4.48 -0.73 -6.87
C ASN A 266 -3.97 0.66 -6.43
N THR A 267 -3.57 0.78 -5.19
CA THR A 267 -2.96 1.98 -4.62
C THR A 267 -1.43 1.94 -4.66
N TYR A 268 -0.88 1.15 -5.57
CA TYR A 268 0.56 1.06 -5.86
C TYR A 268 1.41 0.88 -4.60
N SER A 269 2.20 1.86 -4.18
CA SER A 269 3.03 1.77 -2.96
C SER A 269 2.22 1.57 -1.68
N GLY A 270 0.99 2.05 -1.65
CA GLY A 270 0.04 1.84 -0.56
C GLY A 270 -0.67 0.48 -0.58
N SER A 271 -0.55 -0.31 -1.66
CA SER A 271 -1.36 -1.53 -1.86
C SER A 271 -1.11 -2.60 -0.79
N SER A 272 0.12 -3.12 -0.69
CA SER A 272 0.46 -4.11 0.34
C SER A 272 0.34 -3.55 1.76
N PRO A 273 0.80 -2.31 2.04
CA PRO A 273 0.61 -1.70 3.35
C PRO A 273 -0.86 -1.58 3.76
N THR A 274 -1.77 -1.17 2.85
CA THR A 274 -3.20 -1.10 3.20
C THR A 274 -3.80 -2.49 3.43
N GLY A 275 -3.38 -3.50 2.65
CA GLY A 275 -3.77 -4.88 2.90
C GLY A 275 -3.31 -5.40 4.28
N LEU A 276 -2.09 -5.03 4.69
CA LEU A 276 -1.61 -5.34 6.05
C LEU A 276 -2.43 -4.61 7.12
N ALA A 277 -2.73 -3.33 6.94
CA ALA A 277 -3.58 -2.59 7.89
C ALA A 277 -4.96 -3.25 8.05
N ALA A 278 -5.58 -3.73 6.96
CA ALA A 278 -6.83 -4.47 7.02
C ALA A 278 -6.72 -5.78 7.84
N VAL A 279 -5.59 -6.48 7.73
CA VAL A 279 -5.32 -7.68 8.53
C VAL A 279 -5.14 -7.33 10.01
N LEU A 280 -4.38 -6.27 10.33
CA LEU A 280 -4.17 -5.84 11.71
C LEU A 280 -5.46 -5.37 12.40
N ASP A 281 -6.44 -4.90 11.63
CA ASP A 281 -7.76 -4.55 12.15
C ASP A 281 -8.54 -5.75 12.73
N VAL A 282 -8.13 -7.01 12.43
CA VAL A 282 -8.83 -8.23 12.86
C VAL A 282 -7.93 -9.31 13.47
N ALA A 283 -6.61 -9.21 13.33
CA ALA A 283 -5.68 -10.23 13.80
C ALA A 283 -5.73 -10.39 15.33
N ASP A 284 -5.65 -11.60 15.81
CA ASP A 284 -5.62 -11.93 17.23
C ASP A 284 -4.17 -12.13 17.72
N PRO A 285 -3.92 -12.00 19.03
CA PRO A 285 -2.59 -12.24 19.61
C PRO A 285 -2.01 -13.61 19.22
N GLY A 286 -0.76 -13.60 18.79
CA GLY A 286 -0.05 -14.79 18.33
C GLY A 286 -0.22 -15.11 16.84
N ASP A 287 -1.17 -14.50 16.14
CA ASP A 287 -1.35 -14.71 14.71
C ASP A 287 -0.10 -14.34 13.93
N LEU A 288 0.38 -15.28 13.10
CA LEU A 288 1.46 -15.04 12.15
C LEU A 288 0.89 -14.45 10.84
N ILE A 289 1.55 -13.42 10.37
CA ILE A 289 1.14 -12.65 9.18
C ILE A 289 2.33 -12.58 8.23
N LEU A 290 2.11 -12.95 6.96
CA LEU A 290 3.04 -12.70 5.88
C LEU A 290 2.57 -11.48 5.08
N ILE A 291 3.48 -10.58 4.78
CA ILE A 291 3.26 -9.57 3.73
C ILE A 291 4.38 -9.69 2.71
N THR A 292 4.03 -9.72 1.41
CA THR A 292 4.98 -9.67 0.30
C THR A 292 4.54 -8.61 -0.71
N SER A 293 5.36 -7.59 -0.87
CA SER A 293 5.17 -6.52 -1.84
C SER A 293 5.74 -6.90 -3.21
N PHE A 294 5.49 -6.05 -4.18
CA PHE A 294 6.14 -6.06 -5.48
C PHE A 294 6.17 -4.63 -6.02
N GLY A 295 7.29 -4.25 -6.58
CA GLY A 295 7.45 -3.03 -7.36
C GLY A 295 8.03 -3.37 -8.72
N SER A 296 7.42 -2.84 -9.76
CA SER A 296 7.92 -2.99 -11.12
C SER A 296 9.29 -2.34 -11.28
N GLY A 297 10.09 -2.86 -12.18
CA GLY A 297 11.43 -2.38 -12.40
C GLY A 297 12.60 -3.32 -12.06
N ALA A 298 12.57 -4.27 -11.15
CA ALA A 298 11.60 -4.76 -10.22
C ALA A 298 12.24 -5.20 -8.90
N GLY A 299 11.42 -5.31 -7.89
CA GLY A 299 11.82 -5.81 -6.58
C GLY A 299 10.63 -6.29 -5.75
N SER A 300 10.93 -6.95 -4.64
CA SER A 300 9.92 -7.43 -3.70
C SER A 300 10.49 -7.48 -2.30
N ASP A 301 9.72 -7.02 -1.32
CA ASP A 301 10.01 -7.17 0.11
C ASP A 301 9.03 -8.15 0.72
N SER A 302 9.51 -8.97 1.64
CA SER A 302 8.68 -9.82 2.48
C SER A 302 8.96 -9.57 3.96
N PHE A 303 7.92 -9.58 4.78
CA PHE A 303 8.01 -9.50 6.24
C PHE A 303 7.21 -10.65 6.85
N VAL A 304 7.77 -11.26 7.87
CA VAL A 304 7.06 -12.17 8.79
C VAL A 304 6.78 -11.43 10.07
N LEU A 305 5.52 -11.32 10.41
CA LEU A 305 5.00 -10.52 11.50
C LEU A 305 4.21 -11.41 12.48
N ARG A 306 4.16 -11.00 13.75
CA ARG A 306 3.32 -11.63 14.76
C ARG A 306 2.56 -10.60 15.57
N ALA A 307 1.24 -10.73 15.63
CA ALA A 307 0.38 -9.89 16.46
C ALA A 307 0.67 -10.12 17.95
N THR A 308 0.69 -9.04 18.74
CA THR A 308 0.89 -9.08 20.19
C THR A 308 -0.44 -8.94 20.95
N ASP A 309 -0.41 -9.15 22.27
CA ASP A 309 -1.57 -8.98 23.15
C ASP A 309 -2.09 -7.52 23.16
N LEU A 310 -1.25 -6.54 22.83
CA LEU A 310 -1.60 -5.12 22.82
C LEU A 310 -2.41 -4.71 21.58
N LEU A 311 -2.31 -5.44 20.48
CA LEU A 311 -2.98 -5.09 19.22
C LEU A 311 -4.51 -4.93 19.37
N PRO A 312 -5.27 -5.84 20.00
CA PRO A 312 -6.71 -5.68 20.18
C PRO A 312 -7.12 -4.43 20.97
N GLU A 313 -6.30 -3.98 21.92
CA GLU A 313 -6.59 -2.80 22.74
C GLU A 313 -6.49 -1.50 21.95
N ARG A 314 -5.63 -1.45 20.93
CA ARG A 314 -5.31 -0.25 20.16
C ARG A 314 -6.03 -0.15 18.81
N ARG A 315 -6.49 -1.28 18.25
CA ARG A 315 -7.08 -1.29 16.89
C ARG A 315 -8.29 -0.37 16.76
N GLY A 316 -9.10 -0.21 17.79
CA GLY A 316 -10.31 0.61 17.82
C GLY A 316 -10.07 2.13 17.92
N LEU A 317 -8.84 2.59 18.10
CA LEU A 317 -8.53 4.01 18.29
C LEU A 317 -8.53 4.83 16.99
N ALA A 318 -8.62 4.18 15.84
CA ALA A 318 -8.73 4.83 14.53
C ALA A 318 -9.63 4.00 13.59
N PRO A 319 -10.11 4.60 12.47
CA PRO A 319 -10.95 3.88 11.50
C PRO A 319 -10.27 2.64 10.94
N THR A 320 -11.05 1.58 10.74
CA THR A 320 -10.59 0.35 10.09
C THR A 320 -10.63 0.48 8.57
N VAL A 321 -9.81 -0.29 7.87
CA VAL A 321 -9.77 -0.28 6.39
C VAL A 321 -11.12 -0.67 5.81
N TRP A 322 -11.71 -1.78 6.25
CA TRP A 322 -13.02 -2.22 5.77
C TRP A 322 -14.14 -1.26 6.17
N GLY A 323 -14.04 -0.61 7.35
CA GLY A 323 -14.97 0.45 7.73
C GLY A 323 -14.94 1.65 6.77
N MET A 324 -13.76 2.04 6.26
CA MET A 324 -13.64 3.09 5.24
C MET A 324 -14.11 2.61 3.85
N LEU A 325 -13.88 1.34 3.51
CA LEU A 325 -14.30 0.78 2.22
C LEU A 325 -15.81 0.62 2.12
N GLU A 326 -16.48 0.21 3.20
CA GLU A 326 -17.91 -0.03 3.28
C GLU A 326 -18.71 1.18 3.77
N GLY A 327 -18.03 2.17 4.33
CA GLY A 327 -18.60 3.41 4.84
C GLY A 327 -19.17 4.34 3.76
N PRO A 328 -19.48 5.60 4.10
CA PRO A 328 -20.04 6.56 3.16
C PRO A 328 -19.14 6.75 1.93
N ARG A 329 -19.67 6.50 0.74
CA ARG A 329 -19.02 6.61 -0.56
C ARG A 329 -19.75 7.58 -1.47
N ARG A 330 -19.01 8.28 -2.31
CA ARG A 330 -19.55 9.13 -3.37
C ARG A 330 -19.17 8.56 -4.72
N TYR A 331 -20.12 8.05 -5.46
CA TYR A 331 -19.91 7.53 -6.81
C TYR A 331 -19.82 8.68 -7.81
N LEU A 332 -18.80 8.62 -8.65
CA LEU A 332 -18.54 9.57 -9.73
C LEU A 332 -18.99 8.97 -11.05
N THR A 333 -19.59 9.79 -11.91
CA THR A 333 -19.69 9.48 -13.34
C THR A 333 -18.30 9.58 -13.98
N TYR A 334 -18.11 8.98 -15.17
CA TYR A 334 -16.84 9.07 -15.87
C TYR A 334 -16.40 10.53 -16.15
N GLY A 335 -17.35 11.42 -16.49
CA GLY A 335 -17.08 12.84 -16.70
C GLY A 335 -16.58 13.55 -15.44
N GLN A 336 -17.17 13.25 -14.27
CA GLN A 336 -16.69 13.78 -12.99
C GLN A 336 -15.31 13.23 -12.62
N TYR A 337 -15.09 11.92 -12.82
CA TYR A 337 -13.79 11.29 -12.63
C TYR A 337 -12.72 11.91 -13.52
N ALA A 338 -13.00 12.08 -14.80
CA ALA A 338 -12.07 12.66 -15.76
C ALA A 338 -11.72 14.10 -15.39
N LYS A 339 -12.69 14.90 -14.90
CA LYS A 339 -12.46 16.26 -14.42
C LYS A 339 -11.58 16.28 -13.15
N VAL A 340 -11.91 15.49 -12.15
CA VAL A 340 -11.16 15.41 -10.87
C VAL A 340 -9.73 14.93 -11.09
N ARG A 341 -9.52 14.06 -12.09
CA ARG A 341 -8.18 13.49 -12.40
C ARG A 341 -7.46 14.24 -13.54
N GLU A 342 -7.94 15.43 -13.90
CA GLU A 342 -7.33 16.29 -14.93
C GLU A 342 -7.11 15.58 -16.27
N LYS A 343 -7.96 14.58 -16.57
CA LYS A 343 -7.94 13.87 -17.86
C LYS A 343 -8.58 14.70 -18.99
N ILE A 344 -9.31 15.74 -18.64
CA ILE A 344 -9.89 16.73 -19.55
C ILE A 344 -9.12 18.03 -19.35
N ILE A 345 -8.43 18.46 -20.41
CA ILE A 345 -7.75 19.76 -20.41
C ILE A 345 -8.84 20.82 -20.57
N VAL A 346 -9.01 21.66 -19.58
CA VAL A 346 -9.88 22.83 -19.62
C VAL A 346 -9.00 24.03 -19.88
N ASN A 347 -9.22 24.74 -20.99
CA ASN A 347 -8.56 26.01 -21.24
C ASN A 347 -9.08 27.00 -20.18
N SER A 348 -8.17 27.50 -19.35
CA SER A 348 -8.43 28.55 -18.35
C SER A 348 -8.50 29.92 -19.02
#